data_3274e8e4629f956a92af2ba4399d8fa6
#
_entry.id   3274e8e4629f956a92af2ba4399d8fa6
#
_cell.length_a   1.000
_cell.length_b   1.000
_cell.length_c   1.000
_cell.angle_alpha   90.00
_cell.angle_beta   90.00
_cell.angle_gamma   90.00
#
_symmetry.space_group_name_H-M   'P 1'
#
loop_
_entity.id
_entity.type
_entity.pdbx_description
1 polymer ?
#
loop_
_entity_poly.entity_id
_entity_poly.type
_entity_poly.pdbx_seq_one_letter_code
_entity_poly.pdbx_strand_id
1 'polypeptide(L)'
;MAYTFCPKCGSRLESRAIDGRERPACPRCDFVDYENVKPCVGVLVVDEGKVLLVERGIEPFKGYWDIPGGFLESDEHPADAAKREMLEETGLLVEPVEVLDFWVDAYGDEEFMALNICYVARVVGGEAKAGSDAIRIEWFPLDALPQDIAFNWERPALEKLRDRLRD
;
A
#
# COMPACT_ATOMS: atom_id res chain seq x y z
N MET A 1 10.74 -9.75 5.08
CA MET A 1 12.05 -10.47 4.96
C MET A 1 12.57 -10.72 6.37
N ALA A 2 12.63 -11.98 6.78
CA ALA A 2 13.22 -12.36 8.06
C ALA A 2 14.75 -12.19 8.01
N TYR A 3 15.33 -11.66 9.06
CA TYR A 3 16.78 -11.57 9.15
C TYR A 3 17.41 -12.97 9.28
N THR A 4 18.44 -13.22 8.50
CA THR A 4 19.29 -14.43 8.66
C THR A 4 20.36 -14.19 9.74
N PHE A 5 20.84 -12.95 9.85
CA PHE A 5 21.89 -12.56 10.80
C PHE A 5 21.40 -11.40 11.67
N CYS A 6 21.83 -11.40 12.92
CA CYS A 6 21.49 -10.36 13.90
C CYS A 6 22.05 -9.00 13.47
N PRO A 7 21.22 -7.96 13.29
CA PRO A 7 21.70 -6.62 12.93
C PRO A 7 22.52 -5.92 14.02
N LYS A 8 22.44 -6.41 15.28
CA LYS A 8 23.21 -5.85 16.41
C LYS A 8 24.63 -6.42 16.53
N CYS A 9 24.82 -7.73 16.25
CA CYS A 9 26.10 -8.39 16.52
C CYS A 9 26.60 -9.34 15.43
N GLY A 10 25.91 -9.46 14.30
CA GLY A 10 26.29 -10.31 13.18
C GLY A 10 26.15 -11.82 13.36
N SER A 11 25.70 -12.30 14.53
CA SER A 11 25.51 -13.74 14.74
C SER A 11 24.30 -14.25 13.96
N ARG A 12 24.39 -15.49 13.47
CA ARG A 12 23.25 -16.13 12.81
C ARG A 12 22.09 -16.25 13.80
N LEU A 13 20.87 -15.91 13.34
CA LEU A 13 19.66 -16.07 14.13
C LEU A 13 19.20 -17.52 14.16
N GLU A 14 18.55 -17.90 15.25
CA GLU A 14 17.98 -19.21 15.50
C GLU A 14 16.48 -19.06 15.78
N SER A 15 15.66 -20.06 15.38
CA SER A 15 14.26 -20.07 15.76
C SER A 15 14.12 -20.34 17.26
N ARG A 16 13.32 -19.52 17.94
CA ARG A 16 12.97 -19.68 19.37
C ARG A 16 11.48 -19.43 19.59
N ALA A 17 10.90 -20.20 20.47
CA ALA A 17 9.54 -19.96 20.93
C ALA A 17 9.51 -18.72 21.86
N ILE A 18 8.90 -17.62 21.38
CA ILE A 18 8.77 -16.35 22.07
C ILE A 18 7.32 -15.90 21.93
N ASP A 19 6.66 -15.65 23.07
CA ASP A 19 5.24 -15.24 23.15
C ASP A 19 4.30 -16.18 22.37
N GLY A 20 4.57 -17.49 22.42
CA GLY A 20 3.75 -18.52 21.78
C GLY A 20 3.94 -18.64 20.25
N ARG A 21 4.96 -17.99 19.69
CA ARG A 21 5.32 -18.08 18.27
C ARG A 21 6.80 -18.40 18.10
N GLU A 22 7.12 -19.15 17.04
CA GLU A 22 8.51 -19.30 16.59
C GLU A 22 8.98 -17.99 15.98
N ARG A 23 10.11 -17.43 16.48
CA ARG A 23 10.68 -16.17 16.01
C ARG A 23 12.19 -16.29 15.80
N PRO A 24 12.75 -15.63 14.78
CA PRO A 24 14.20 -15.51 14.66
C PRO A 24 14.76 -14.70 15.84
N ALA A 25 15.64 -15.30 16.63
CA ALA A 25 16.25 -14.68 17.80
C ALA A 25 17.75 -14.86 17.81
N CYS A 26 18.46 -13.88 18.37
CA CYS A 26 19.92 -13.95 18.47
C CYS A 26 20.34 -14.85 19.65
N PRO A 27 21.28 -15.81 19.45
CA PRO A 27 21.81 -16.63 20.52
C PRO A 27 22.84 -15.88 21.39
N ARG A 28 23.32 -14.71 20.96
CA ARG A 28 24.40 -13.96 21.61
C ARG A 28 23.99 -12.62 22.23
N CYS A 29 22.85 -12.10 21.86
CA CYS A 29 22.29 -10.86 22.44
C CYS A 29 20.75 -10.96 22.50
N ASP A 30 20.12 -9.88 22.95
CA ASP A 30 18.68 -9.76 23.22
C ASP A 30 17.82 -9.47 21.97
N PHE A 31 18.39 -9.49 20.77
CA PHE A 31 17.66 -9.21 19.54
C PHE A 31 16.68 -10.33 19.20
N VAL A 32 15.44 -9.95 18.91
CA VAL A 32 14.37 -10.80 18.36
C VAL A 32 13.80 -10.10 17.14
N ASP A 33 13.65 -10.85 16.04
CA ASP A 33 12.95 -10.35 14.87
C ASP A 33 11.46 -10.67 15.00
N TYR A 34 10.64 -9.60 15.10
CA TYR A 34 9.20 -9.73 15.24
C TYR A 34 8.46 -9.79 13.89
N GLU A 35 9.15 -9.59 12.79
CA GLU A 35 8.59 -9.62 11.41
C GLU A 35 7.28 -8.81 11.30
N ASN A 36 7.31 -7.56 11.71
CA ASN A 36 6.16 -6.68 11.65
C ASN A 36 5.78 -6.36 10.20
N VAL A 37 4.47 -6.19 9.95
CA VAL A 37 3.96 -5.69 8.67
C VAL A 37 4.49 -4.28 8.39
N LYS A 38 4.73 -3.95 7.11
CA LYS A 38 5.09 -2.59 6.69
C LYS A 38 3.82 -1.81 6.38
N PRO A 39 3.60 -0.63 6.99
CA PRO A 39 2.44 0.19 6.69
C PRO A 39 2.60 0.88 5.34
N CYS A 40 1.51 0.90 4.55
CA CYS A 40 1.36 1.69 3.34
C CYS A 40 -0.05 2.27 3.25
N VAL A 41 -0.22 3.25 2.41
CA VAL A 41 -1.51 3.86 2.09
C VAL A 41 -1.90 3.57 0.66
N GLY A 42 -3.20 3.42 0.43
CA GLY A 42 -3.81 3.51 -0.88
C GLY A 42 -4.91 4.58 -0.87
N VAL A 43 -5.09 5.30 -1.96
CA VAL A 43 -5.98 6.45 -2.01
C VAL A 43 -6.99 6.31 -3.14
N LEU A 44 -8.26 6.23 -2.78
CA LEU A 44 -9.37 6.16 -3.70
C LEU A 44 -9.98 7.56 -3.90
N VAL A 45 -9.90 8.03 -5.13
CA VAL A 45 -10.55 9.27 -5.58
C VAL A 45 -11.62 8.90 -6.59
N VAL A 46 -12.83 9.42 -6.38
CA VAL A 46 -13.97 9.19 -7.29
C VAL A 46 -14.43 10.52 -7.88
N ASP A 47 -14.62 10.51 -9.19
CA ASP A 47 -15.23 11.60 -9.93
C ASP A 47 -16.23 11.05 -10.96
N GLU A 48 -17.48 11.58 -10.98
CA GLU A 48 -18.55 11.14 -11.89
C GLU A 48 -18.74 9.60 -11.98
N GLY A 49 -18.60 8.89 -10.83
CA GLY A 49 -18.76 7.43 -10.76
C GLY A 49 -17.57 6.62 -11.31
N LYS A 50 -16.46 7.29 -11.56
CA LYS A 50 -15.19 6.67 -11.97
C LYS A 50 -14.15 6.80 -10.87
N VAL A 51 -13.31 5.80 -10.70
CA VAL A 51 -12.17 5.79 -9.80
C VAL A 51 -10.88 6.04 -10.60
N LEU A 52 -9.96 6.82 -10.04
CA LEU A 52 -8.63 7.02 -10.60
C LEU A 52 -7.73 5.84 -10.23
N LEU A 53 -7.09 5.25 -11.23
CA LEU A 53 -6.04 4.26 -11.06
C LEU A 53 -4.78 4.71 -11.81
N VAL A 54 -3.63 4.18 -11.38
CA VAL A 54 -2.33 4.38 -12.01
C VAL A 54 -1.87 3.08 -12.65
N GLU A 55 -1.18 3.15 -13.80
CA GLU A 55 -0.46 2.01 -14.37
C GLU A 55 0.97 2.00 -13.81
N ARG A 56 1.34 0.92 -13.16
CA ARG A 56 2.65 0.76 -12.51
C ARG A 56 3.81 0.80 -13.51
N GLY A 57 4.81 1.60 -13.23
CA GLY A 57 6.05 1.71 -14.00
C GLY A 57 7.18 0.80 -13.48
N ILE A 58 7.02 0.26 -12.26
CA ILE A 58 8.05 -0.51 -11.53
C ILE A 58 7.52 -1.87 -11.08
N GLU A 59 8.46 -2.77 -10.77
CA GLU A 59 8.13 -4.05 -10.11
C GLU A 59 7.79 -3.85 -8.61
N PRO A 60 6.99 -4.68 -8.02
CA PRO A 60 6.25 -5.80 -8.63
C PRO A 60 5.06 -5.31 -9.47
N PHE A 61 4.58 -6.16 -10.37
CA PHE A 61 3.40 -5.93 -11.20
C PHE A 61 3.51 -4.76 -12.18
N LYS A 62 4.68 -4.49 -12.74
CA LYS A 62 4.85 -3.47 -13.78
C LYS A 62 3.86 -3.67 -14.93
N GLY A 63 3.17 -2.60 -15.32
CA GLY A 63 2.15 -2.60 -16.36
C GLY A 63 0.74 -2.97 -15.89
N TYR A 64 0.56 -3.31 -14.59
CA TYR A 64 -0.75 -3.52 -13.98
C TYR A 64 -1.31 -2.20 -13.44
N TRP A 65 -2.62 -2.15 -13.29
CA TRP A 65 -3.32 -1.04 -12.66
C TRP A 65 -3.27 -1.17 -11.14
N ASP A 66 -3.09 -0.04 -10.49
CA ASP A 66 -2.88 0.07 -9.04
C ASP A 66 -3.72 1.22 -8.47
N ILE A 67 -4.13 1.08 -7.22
CA ILE A 67 -4.65 2.22 -6.44
C ILE A 67 -3.45 3.11 -6.08
N PRO A 68 -3.46 4.42 -6.42
CA PRO A 68 -2.35 5.30 -6.08
C PRO A 68 -1.99 5.22 -4.60
N GLY A 69 -0.70 5.12 -4.29
CA GLY A 69 -0.25 4.99 -2.92
C GLY A 69 1.16 4.43 -2.76
N GLY A 70 1.59 4.29 -1.50
CA GLY A 70 2.92 3.80 -1.21
C GLY A 70 3.20 3.63 0.28
N PHE A 71 4.46 3.37 0.61
CA PHE A 71 4.88 3.14 1.99
C PHE A 71 4.97 4.44 2.78
N LEU A 72 4.63 4.35 4.08
CA LEU A 72 4.83 5.45 5.00
C LEU A 72 6.31 5.65 5.29
N GLU A 73 6.73 6.91 5.38
CA GLU A 73 7.98 7.27 5.99
C GLU A 73 7.90 7.14 7.52
N SER A 74 9.05 6.99 8.18
CA SER A 74 9.11 6.66 9.62
C SER A 74 8.55 7.74 10.56
N ASP A 75 8.44 8.97 10.09
CA ASP A 75 7.97 10.17 10.80
C ASP A 75 6.71 10.79 10.18
N GLU A 76 6.04 10.05 9.29
CA GLU A 76 4.90 10.52 8.51
C GLU A 76 3.57 9.99 9.06
N HIS A 77 2.58 10.88 9.15
CA HIS A 77 1.21 10.45 9.46
C HIS A 77 0.55 9.84 8.21
N PRO A 78 -0.23 8.74 8.32
CA PRO A 78 -0.84 8.09 7.15
C PRO A 78 -1.64 9.02 6.22
N ALA A 79 -2.35 10.01 6.77
CA ALA A 79 -3.07 10.99 5.94
C ALA A 79 -2.14 11.93 5.15
N ASP A 80 -0.94 12.20 5.67
CA ASP A 80 0.06 13.00 4.96
C ASP A 80 0.76 12.17 3.88
N ALA A 81 1.05 10.89 4.16
CA ALA A 81 1.50 9.93 3.16
C ALA A 81 0.51 9.85 1.99
N ALA A 82 -0.79 9.75 2.28
CA ALA A 82 -1.83 9.72 1.24
C ALA A 82 -1.80 10.97 0.34
N LYS A 83 -1.56 12.16 0.91
CA LYS A 83 -1.43 13.41 0.14
C LYS A 83 -0.16 13.44 -0.70
N ARG A 84 0.97 13.01 -0.12
CA ARG A 84 2.27 12.97 -0.80
C ARG A 84 2.25 12.01 -1.99
N GLU A 85 1.83 10.76 -1.78
CA GLU A 85 1.77 9.74 -2.83
C GLU A 85 0.85 10.17 -3.99
N MET A 86 -0.34 10.71 -3.67
CA MET A 86 -1.25 11.22 -4.70
C MET A 86 -0.61 12.34 -5.53
N LEU A 87 0.12 13.25 -4.90
CA LEU A 87 0.82 14.32 -5.61
C LEU A 87 1.96 13.77 -6.47
N GLU A 88 2.75 12.84 -5.94
CA GLU A 88 3.91 12.26 -6.61
C GLU A 88 3.52 11.41 -7.82
N GLU A 89 2.50 10.56 -7.68
CA GLU A 89 2.09 9.62 -8.72
C GLU A 89 1.09 10.20 -9.73
N THR A 90 0.25 11.14 -9.30
CA THR A 90 -0.87 11.63 -10.13
C THR A 90 -0.90 13.13 -10.37
N GLY A 91 -0.04 13.92 -9.69
CA GLY A 91 -0.07 15.37 -9.75
C GLY A 91 -1.27 16.03 -9.06
N LEU A 92 -2.18 15.24 -8.45
CA LEU A 92 -3.38 15.74 -7.80
C LEU A 92 -3.12 16.08 -6.33
N LEU A 93 -3.66 17.21 -5.91
CA LEU A 93 -3.74 17.58 -4.51
C LEU A 93 -5.05 17.02 -3.95
N VAL A 94 -4.97 16.22 -2.90
CA VAL A 94 -6.14 15.59 -2.29
C VAL A 94 -6.24 15.89 -0.80
N GLU A 95 -7.47 15.80 -0.29
CA GLU A 95 -7.76 15.80 1.13
C GLU A 95 -8.40 14.46 1.50
N PRO A 96 -7.72 13.61 2.29
CA PRO A 96 -8.29 12.38 2.82
C PRO A 96 -9.54 12.70 3.66
N VAL A 97 -10.65 12.02 3.36
CA VAL A 97 -11.94 12.26 4.04
C VAL A 97 -12.12 11.24 5.16
N GLU A 98 -11.79 9.98 4.89
CA GLU A 98 -11.96 8.87 5.82
C GLU A 98 -11.12 7.67 5.41
N VAL A 99 -10.93 6.75 6.36
CA VAL A 99 -10.39 5.41 6.09
C VAL A 99 -11.54 4.51 5.68
N LEU A 100 -11.46 3.93 4.47
CA LEU A 100 -12.43 2.96 3.98
C LEU A 100 -12.32 1.65 4.73
N ASP A 101 -11.10 1.11 4.83
CA ASP A 101 -10.77 -0.11 5.56
C ASP A 101 -9.25 -0.35 5.60
N PHE A 102 -8.88 -1.49 6.20
CA PHE A 102 -7.51 -1.98 6.31
C PHE A 102 -7.40 -3.39 5.73
N TRP A 103 -6.32 -3.66 5.00
CA TRP A 103 -6.00 -5.00 4.50
C TRP A 103 -4.55 -5.35 4.81
N VAL A 104 -4.32 -6.62 5.13
CA VAL A 104 -2.97 -7.17 5.20
C VAL A 104 -2.77 -8.12 4.05
N ASP A 105 -1.80 -7.83 3.19
CA ASP A 105 -1.51 -8.61 1.99
C ASP A 105 0.00 -8.73 1.77
N ALA A 106 0.40 -9.73 1.00
CA ALA A 106 1.78 -9.88 0.57
C ALA A 106 2.15 -8.79 -0.45
N TYR A 107 3.35 -8.25 -0.35
CA TYR A 107 3.87 -7.30 -1.32
C TYR A 107 4.70 -8.02 -2.38
N GLY A 108 4.12 -8.22 -3.58
CA GLY A 108 4.76 -8.93 -4.68
C GLY A 108 5.04 -10.41 -4.36
N ASP A 109 6.25 -10.86 -4.65
CA ASP A 109 6.70 -12.25 -4.45
C ASP A 109 7.00 -12.60 -2.98
N GLU A 110 6.39 -11.90 -2.02
CA GLU A 110 6.23 -12.32 -0.62
C GLU A 110 7.44 -12.21 0.29
N GLU A 111 8.31 -11.27 0.06
CA GLU A 111 9.37 -11.04 1.02
C GLU A 111 8.86 -10.44 2.34
N PHE A 112 7.69 -9.80 2.35
CA PHE A 112 7.06 -9.25 3.56
C PHE A 112 5.55 -8.96 3.35
N MET A 113 4.85 -8.80 4.48
CA MET A 113 3.45 -8.40 4.52
C MET A 113 3.32 -6.88 4.63
N ALA A 114 2.40 -6.28 3.88
CA ALA A 114 2.03 -4.89 3.97
C ALA A 114 0.69 -4.73 4.70
N LEU A 115 0.59 -3.68 5.53
CA LEU A 115 -0.67 -3.20 6.08
C LEU A 115 -1.16 -2.03 5.22
N ASN A 116 -2.17 -2.29 4.40
CA ASN A 116 -2.74 -1.31 3.49
C ASN A 116 -3.84 -0.50 4.19
N ILE A 117 -3.61 0.79 4.39
CA ILE A 117 -4.56 1.77 4.94
C ILE A 117 -5.23 2.47 3.76
N CYS A 118 -6.45 2.07 3.41
CA CYS A 118 -7.13 2.60 2.24
C CYS A 118 -7.98 3.82 2.60
N TYR A 119 -7.62 4.98 2.05
CA TYR A 119 -8.35 6.22 2.20
C TYR A 119 -9.32 6.46 1.04
N VAL A 120 -10.48 7.04 1.36
CA VAL A 120 -11.29 7.78 0.39
C VAL A 120 -10.90 9.25 0.51
N ALA A 121 -10.58 9.88 -0.61
CA ALA A 121 -10.15 11.27 -0.66
C ALA A 121 -10.92 12.07 -1.72
N ARG A 122 -10.96 13.39 -1.56
CA ARG A 122 -11.46 14.33 -2.55
C ARG A 122 -10.33 15.13 -3.17
N VAL A 123 -10.41 15.41 -4.45
CA VAL A 123 -9.48 16.31 -5.13
C VAL A 123 -9.76 17.74 -4.67
N VAL A 124 -8.71 18.46 -4.31
CA VAL A 124 -8.77 19.87 -3.90
C VAL A 124 -7.95 20.78 -4.81
N GLY A 125 -7.21 20.21 -5.78
CA GLY A 125 -6.40 20.95 -6.74
C GLY A 125 -5.42 20.05 -7.48
N GLY A 126 -4.46 20.65 -8.16
CA GLY A 126 -3.48 19.94 -8.97
C GLY A 126 -3.94 19.72 -10.42
N GLU A 127 -3.06 19.16 -11.22
CA GLU A 127 -3.32 18.78 -12.62
C GLU A 127 -3.00 17.31 -12.78
N ALA A 128 -3.97 16.52 -13.25
CA ALA A 128 -3.83 15.06 -13.40
C ALA A 128 -2.73 14.73 -14.44
N LYS A 129 -1.63 14.16 -13.95
CA LYS A 129 -0.48 13.77 -14.77
C LYS A 129 0.28 12.65 -14.07
N ALA A 130 0.55 11.56 -14.78
CA ALA A 130 1.39 10.48 -14.30
C ALA A 130 2.79 10.99 -13.92
N GLY A 131 3.27 10.59 -12.76
CA GLY A 131 4.58 10.97 -12.23
C GLY A 131 5.17 9.84 -11.39
N SER A 132 6.39 10.03 -10.90
CA SER A 132 7.10 9.03 -10.10
C SER A 132 7.06 7.63 -10.75
N ASP A 133 6.47 6.68 -10.05
CA ASP A 133 6.42 5.27 -10.42
C ASP A 133 5.25 4.91 -11.35
N ALA A 134 4.38 5.88 -11.67
CA ALA A 134 3.25 5.70 -12.58
C ALA A 134 3.64 6.00 -14.04
N ILE A 135 3.29 5.09 -14.96
CA ILE A 135 3.46 5.30 -16.42
C ILE A 135 2.29 6.12 -16.96
N ARG A 136 1.09 5.84 -16.47
CA ARG A 136 -0.17 6.39 -16.94
C ARG A 136 -1.17 6.45 -15.80
N ILE A 137 -2.10 7.40 -15.88
CA ILE A 137 -3.27 7.49 -15.00
C ILE A 137 -4.53 7.40 -15.86
N GLU A 138 -5.58 6.77 -15.34
CA GLU A 138 -6.84 6.65 -16.05
C GLU A 138 -8.03 6.56 -15.08
N TRP A 139 -9.18 7.08 -15.52
CA TRP A 139 -10.43 7.03 -14.78
C TRP A 139 -11.29 5.86 -15.25
N PHE A 140 -11.52 4.88 -14.39
CA PHE A 140 -12.31 3.68 -14.69
C PHE A 140 -13.69 3.75 -14.05
N PRO A 141 -14.78 3.43 -14.80
CA PRO A 141 -16.07 3.22 -14.17
C PRO A 141 -15.97 2.11 -13.12
N LEU A 142 -16.54 2.33 -11.93
CA LEU A 142 -16.52 1.33 -10.85
C LEU A 142 -17.20 0.00 -11.23
N ASP A 143 -18.07 0.02 -12.24
CA ASP A 143 -18.74 -1.18 -12.79
C ASP A 143 -17.96 -1.84 -13.95
N ALA A 144 -16.87 -1.22 -14.39
CA ALA A 144 -16.05 -1.70 -15.51
C ALA A 144 -14.55 -1.53 -15.20
N LEU A 145 -14.11 -2.09 -14.08
CA LEU A 145 -12.72 -2.07 -13.64
C LEU A 145 -11.83 -2.94 -14.56
N PRO A 146 -10.55 -2.58 -14.72
CA PRO A 146 -9.60 -3.40 -15.47
C PRO A 146 -9.42 -4.78 -14.83
N GLN A 147 -9.00 -5.75 -15.64
CA GLN A 147 -8.73 -7.12 -15.14
C GLN A 147 -7.38 -7.19 -14.43
N ASP A 148 -6.40 -6.48 -14.96
CA ASP A 148 -5.00 -6.50 -14.50
C ASP A 148 -4.80 -5.49 -13.37
N ILE A 149 -5.37 -5.79 -12.19
CA ILE A 149 -5.16 -5.03 -10.95
C ILE A 149 -4.01 -5.68 -10.19
N ALA A 150 -3.10 -4.85 -9.65
CA ALA A 150 -1.80 -5.29 -9.16
C ALA A 150 -1.89 -6.16 -7.89
N PHE A 151 -2.49 -5.65 -6.83
CA PHE A 151 -2.48 -6.33 -5.54
C PHE A 151 -3.84 -6.95 -5.20
N ASN A 152 -3.82 -8.05 -4.45
CA ASN A 152 -5.04 -8.80 -4.14
C ASN A 152 -6.04 -8.02 -3.29
N TRP A 153 -5.56 -7.10 -2.44
CA TRP A 153 -6.40 -6.29 -1.56
C TRP A 153 -7.19 -5.20 -2.29
N GLU A 154 -6.73 -4.77 -3.46
CA GLU A 154 -7.30 -3.62 -4.17
C GLU A 154 -8.68 -3.90 -4.75
N ARG A 155 -8.87 -5.08 -5.34
CA ARG A 155 -10.19 -5.44 -5.87
C ARG A 155 -11.27 -5.45 -4.79
N PRO A 156 -11.09 -6.07 -3.61
CA PRO A 156 -12.01 -5.93 -2.49
C PRO A 156 -12.25 -4.47 -2.04
N ALA A 157 -11.20 -3.63 -2.06
CA ALA A 157 -11.32 -2.22 -1.71
C ALA A 157 -12.20 -1.44 -2.71
N LEU A 158 -11.96 -1.65 -4.01
CA LEU A 158 -12.75 -1.05 -5.09
C LEU A 158 -14.21 -1.51 -5.07
N GLU A 159 -14.46 -2.79 -4.81
CA GLU A 159 -15.81 -3.34 -4.67
C GLU A 159 -16.52 -2.74 -3.45
N LYS A 160 -15.85 -2.64 -2.31
CA LYS A 160 -16.39 -2.00 -1.11
C LYS A 160 -16.74 -0.54 -1.34
N LEU A 161 -15.88 0.20 -2.05
CA LEU A 161 -16.16 1.59 -2.44
C LEU A 161 -17.40 1.68 -3.34
N ARG A 162 -17.47 0.85 -4.37
CA ARG A 162 -18.62 0.80 -5.30
C ARG A 162 -19.93 0.57 -4.57
N ASP A 163 -19.96 -0.45 -3.69
CA ASP A 163 -21.17 -0.82 -2.97
C ASP A 163 -21.63 0.29 -2.03
N ARG A 164 -20.69 0.95 -1.38
CA ARG A 164 -20.97 2.11 -0.51
C ARG A 164 -21.53 3.32 -1.26
N LEU A 165 -21.14 3.55 -2.51
CA LEU A 165 -21.65 4.68 -3.31
C LEU A 165 -23.04 4.40 -3.92
N ARG A 166 -23.54 3.16 -3.80
CA ARG A 166 -24.90 2.76 -4.23
C ARG A 166 -25.94 2.85 -3.12
N ASP A 167 -25.48 2.87 -1.86
CA ASP A 167 -26.34 3.02 -0.67
C ASP A 167 -26.62 4.50 -0.38
#